data_5ed13cd38715d2a7fd9a161aae45d1e7
#
_entry.id   5ed13cd38715d2a7fd9a161aae45d1e7
#
_cell.length_a   1.000
_cell.length_b   1.000
_cell.length_c   1.000
_cell.angle_alpha   90.00
_cell.angle_beta   90.00
_cell.angle_gamma   90.00
#
_symmetry.space_group_name_H-M   'P 1'
#
loop_
_entity.id
_entity.type
_entity.pdbx_description
1 polymer ?
#
loop_
_entity_poly.entity_id
_entity_poly.type
_entity_poly.pdbx_seq_one_letter_code
_entity_poly.pdbx_strand_id
1 'polypeptide(L)'
;AQMGCASTLIGHCEERNDKMGILAEAGVTGQAAAQAVSRILNQEIKCAQAAGLTVLYCIGEKSEEQADWENVLGAQLDIGLDGVDKRRVVIAYEPIWSIGPGKTPADKPYITKIARFVKARTGGLDVVYGGGLKQDNAAMLASIDEIDGGLIALTRFSGEIGFYPDEYLDIIRRYLGK
;
A
#
# COMPACT_ATOMS: atom_id res chain seq x y z
N ALA A 1 -19.88 -3.13 3.41
CA ALA A 1 -20.87 -2.23 4.00
C ALA A 1 -22.02 -3.01 4.69
N GLN A 2 -22.72 -3.91 3.99
CA GLN A 2 -23.87 -4.67 4.57
C GLN A 2 -23.51 -5.50 5.82
N MET A 3 -22.25 -5.94 5.94
CA MET A 3 -21.73 -6.68 7.11
C MET A 3 -21.13 -5.77 8.20
N GLY A 4 -21.31 -4.46 8.12
CA GLY A 4 -20.76 -3.50 9.07
C GLY A 4 -19.30 -3.08 8.83
N CYS A 5 -18.69 -3.51 7.71
CA CYS A 5 -17.36 -3.04 7.34
C CYS A 5 -17.40 -1.55 6.98
N ALA A 6 -16.47 -0.77 7.55
CA ALA A 6 -16.33 0.67 7.29
C ALA A 6 -15.26 1.00 6.25
N SER A 7 -14.36 0.07 5.96
CA SER A 7 -13.24 0.27 5.03
C SER A 7 -12.94 -0.99 4.24
N THR A 8 -12.19 -0.81 3.14
CA THR A 8 -11.66 -1.90 2.31
C THR A 8 -10.28 -1.52 1.81
N LEU A 9 -9.49 -2.53 1.45
CA LEU A 9 -8.18 -2.38 0.82
C LEU A 9 -8.34 -2.69 -0.68
N ILE A 10 -7.79 -1.85 -1.54
CA ILE A 10 -7.86 -1.97 -3.01
C ILE A 10 -6.48 -1.70 -3.60
N GLY A 11 -6.09 -2.49 -4.58
CA GLY A 11 -4.83 -2.31 -5.32
C GLY A 11 -3.62 -2.97 -4.67
N HIS A 12 -3.81 -3.91 -3.73
CA HIS A 12 -2.71 -4.73 -3.18
C HIS A 12 -1.89 -5.37 -4.30
N CYS A 13 -0.61 -5.61 -4.06
CA CYS A 13 0.30 -6.12 -5.08
C CYS A 13 -0.18 -7.42 -5.74
N GLU A 14 -0.80 -8.32 -4.99
CA GLU A 14 -1.39 -9.56 -5.51
C GLU A 14 -2.56 -9.27 -6.45
N GLU A 15 -3.47 -8.39 -6.06
CA GLU A 15 -4.60 -7.97 -6.89
C GLU A 15 -4.14 -7.32 -8.21
N ARG A 16 -3.08 -6.47 -8.14
CA ARG A 16 -2.48 -5.90 -9.35
C ARG A 16 -1.88 -6.97 -10.24
N ASN A 17 -1.17 -7.95 -9.66
CA ASN A 17 -0.57 -9.05 -10.41
C ASN A 17 -1.62 -9.94 -11.08
N ASP A 18 -2.73 -10.26 -10.41
CA ASP A 18 -3.83 -11.03 -10.99
C ASP A 18 -4.44 -10.31 -12.19
N LYS A 19 -4.73 -9.01 -12.05
CA LYS A 19 -5.25 -8.18 -13.15
C LYS A 19 -4.24 -8.07 -14.30
N MET A 20 -2.95 -7.93 -14.01
CA MET A 20 -1.88 -7.94 -15.02
C MET A 20 -1.83 -9.28 -15.77
N GLY A 21 -1.99 -10.40 -15.07
CA GLY A 21 -2.05 -11.74 -15.67
C GLY A 21 -3.22 -11.87 -16.66
N ILE A 22 -4.41 -11.46 -16.27
CA ILE A 22 -5.59 -11.46 -17.14
C ILE A 22 -5.36 -10.61 -18.40
N LEU A 23 -4.76 -9.44 -18.27
CA LEU A 23 -4.46 -8.56 -19.41
C LEU A 23 -3.39 -9.16 -20.33
N ALA A 24 -2.41 -9.86 -19.76
CA ALA A 24 -1.37 -10.54 -20.53
C ALA A 24 -1.94 -11.66 -21.42
N GLU A 25 -2.90 -12.44 -20.90
CA GLU A 25 -3.62 -13.44 -21.70
C GLU A 25 -4.37 -12.80 -22.89
N ALA A 26 -4.80 -11.55 -22.73
CA ALA A 26 -5.43 -10.77 -23.82
C ALA A 26 -4.39 -10.05 -24.72
N GLY A 27 -3.08 -10.29 -24.54
CA GLY A 27 -2.01 -9.67 -25.31
C GLY A 27 -1.68 -8.24 -24.89
N VAL A 28 -2.21 -7.74 -23.77
CA VAL A 28 -1.92 -6.40 -23.26
C VAL A 28 -0.84 -6.50 -22.17
N THR A 29 0.32 -5.91 -22.40
CA THR A 29 1.49 -6.00 -21.49
C THR A 29 2.14 -4.64 -21.24
N GLY A 30 3.16 -4.60 -20.38
CA GLY A 30 3.97 -3.42 -20.10
C GLY A 30 3.16 -2.25 -19.53
N GLN A 31 3.54 -1.04 -19.91
CA GLN A 31 2.92 0.19 -19.40
C GLN A 31 1.42 0.28 -19.72
N ALA A 32 0.97 -0.22 -20.86
CA ALA A 32 -0.44 -0.22 -21.22
C ALA A 32 -1.27 -1.06 -20.26
N ALA A 33 -0.78 -2.24 -19.87
CA ALA A 33 -1.40 -3.09 -18.87
C ALA A 33 -1.41 -2.42 -17.48
N ALA A 34 -0.29 -1.85 -17.04
CA ALA A 34 -0.19 -1.17 -15.75
C ALA A 34 -1.19 0.00 -15.63
N GLN A 35 -1.34 0.79 -16.69
CA GLN A 35 -2.35 1.86 -16.74
C GLN A 35 -3.78 1.30 -16.77
N ALA A 36 -4.02 0.20 -17.50
CA ALA A 36 -5.34 -0.45 -17.52
C ALA A 36 -5.72 -0.96 -16.13
N VAL A 37 -4.80 -1.62 -15.43
CA VAL A 37 -4.99 -2.03 -14.03
C VAL A 37 -5.35 -0.83 -13.15
N SER A 38 -4.61 0.28 -13.23
CA SER A 38 -4.89 1.47 -12.44
C SER A 38 -6.28 2.07 -12.74
N ARG A 39 -6.75 2.00 -14.00
CA ARG A 39 -8.13 2.39 -14.37
C ARG A 39 -9.19 1.46 -13.78
N ILE A 40 -8.94 0.15 -13.78
CA ILE A 40 -9.85 -0.83 -13.14
C ILE A 40 -9.95 -0.54 -11.65
N LEU A 41 -8.82 -0.37 -10.96
CA LEU A 41 -8.79 -0.05 -9.54
C LEU A 41 -9.48 1.29 -9.22
N ASN A 42 -9.36 2.29 -10.09
CA ASN A 42 -10.10 3.55 -9.96
C ASN A 42 -11.62 3.32 -9.93
N GLN A 43 -12.14 2.44 -10.80
CA GLN A 43 -13.57 2.10 -10.77
C GLN A 43 -13.95 1.34 -9.49
N GLU A 44 -13.11 0.45 -9.01
CA GLU A 44 -13.34 -0.27 -7.75
C GLU A 44 -13.36 0.68 -6.55
N ILE A 45 -12.45 1.67 -6.50
CA ILE A 45 -12.45 2.72 -5.48
C ILE A 45 -13.78 3.51 -5.51
N LYS A 46 -14.22 3.93 -6.69
CA LYS A 46 -15.49 4.65 -6.84
C LYS A 46 -16.69 3.81 -6.41
N CYS A 47 -16.72 2.52 -6.75
CA CYS A 47 -17.76 1.59 -6.29
C CYS A 47 -17.74 1.42 -4.77
N ALA A 48 -16.57 1.27 -4.15
CA ALA A 48 -16.45 1.15 -2.70
C ALA A 48 -16.94 2.42 -1.99
N GLN A 49 -16.58 3.59 -2.50
CA GLN A 49 -17.03 4.87 -1.95
C GLN A 49 -18.53 5.09 -2.12
N ALA A 50 -19.11 4.68 -3.24
CA ALA A 50 -20.56 4.69 -3.44
C ALA A 50 -21.29 3.79 -2.43
N ALA A 51 -20.66 2.70 -1.99
CA ALA A 51 -21.14 1.84 -0.92
C ALA A 51 -20.87 2.38 0.50
N GLY A 52 -20.29 3.57 0.63
CA GLY A 52 -20.01 4.22 1.91
C GLY A 52 -18.69 3.82 2.58
N LEU A 53 -17.81 3.08 1.89
CA LEU A 53 -16.55 2.63 2.45
C LEU A 53 -15.43 3.69 2.34
N THR A 54 -14.54 3.71 3.30
CA THR A 54 -13.21 4.32 3.17
C THR A 54 -12.27 3.32 2.51
N VAL A 55 -11.37 3.80 1.65
CA VAL A 55 -10.47 2.95 0.87
C VAL A 55 -9.03 3.13 1.32
N LEU A 56 -8.36 2.03 1.65
CA LEU A 56 -6.91 1.97 1.71
C LEU A 56 -6.42 1.60 0.30
N TYR A 57 -5.91 2.58 -0.43
CA TYR A 57 -5.44 2.38 -1.80
C TYR A 57 -3.96 2.03 -1.81
N CYS A 58 -3.64 0.81 -2.20
CA CYS A 58 -2.28 0.30 -2.27
C CYS A 58 -1.59 0.73 -3.56
N ILE A 59 -0.40 1.28 -3.39
CA ILE A 59 0.53 1.62 -4.45
C ILE A 59 1.90 1.05 -4.13
N GLY A 60 2.68 0.74 -5.16
CA GLY A 60 4.02 0.21 -4.95
C GLY A 60 4.73 -0.06 -6.27
N GLU A 61 6.06 -0.10 -6.19
CA GLU A 61 6.94 -0.42 -7.30
C GLU A 61 7.64 -1.77 -7.07
N LYS A 62 7.97 -2.44 -8.16
CA LYS A 62 8.77 -3.66 -8.18
C LYS A 62 10.25 -3.35 -8.15
N SER A 63 11.09 -4.38 -7.96
CA SER A 63 12.55 -4.23 -7.94
C SER A 63 13.11 -3.59 -9.21
N GLU A 64 12.62 -4.03 -10.35
CA GLU A 64 13.01 -3.53 -11.68
C GLU A 64 12.50 -2.11 -11.96
N GLU A 65 11.53 -1.63 -11.21
CA GLU A 65 10.91 -0.31 -11.34
C GLU A 65 11.53 0.74 -10.41
N GLN A 66 12.42 0.34 -9.49
CA GLN A 66 13.02 1.26 -8.50
C GLN A 66 13.75 2.46 -9.11
N ALA A 67 14.35 2.29 -10.29
CA ALA A 67 15.01 3.41 -10.99
C ALA A 67 14.00 4.44 -11.54
N ASP A 68 12.76 4.04 -11.79
CA ASP A 68 11.68 4.85 -12.36
C ASP A 68 10.48 4.99 -11.42
N TRP A 69 10.71 4.83 -10.12
CA TRP A 69 9.67 4.80 -9.10
C TRP A 69 8.72 6.00 -9.13
N GLU A 70 9.22 7.20 -9.46
CA GLU A 70 8.39 8.42 -9.52
C GLU A 70 7.31 8.33 -10.59
N ASN A 71 7.66 7.83 -11.78
CA ASN A 71 6.71 7.64 -12.86
C ASN A 71 5.73 6.51 -12.56
N VAL A 72 6.22 5.41 -11.99
CA VAL A 72 5.39 4.26 -11.61
C VAL A 72 4.35 4.64 -10.57
N LEU A 73 4.78 5.17 -9.42
CA LEU A 73 3.88 5.57 -8.35
C LEU A 73 3.01 6.78 -8.75
N GLY A 74 3.59 7.72 -9.51
CA GLY A 74 2.85 8.85 -10.05
C GLY A 74 1.69 8.42 -10.93
N ALA A 75 1.91 7.49 -11.86
CA ALA A 75 0.85 6.96 -12.71
C ALA A 75 -0.22 6.20 -11.91
N GLN A 76 0.19 5.41 -10.90
CA GLN A 76 -0.75 4.72 -10.02
C GLN A 76 -1.65 5.71 -9.26
N LEU A 77 -1.08 6.81 -8.75
CA LEU A 77 -1.83 7.85 -8.02
C LEU A 77 -2.74 8.64 -8.96
N ASP A 78 -2.22 9.15 -10.06
CA ASP A 78 -2.98 10.03 -10.96
C ASP A 78 -4.18 9.31 -11.58
N ILE A 79 -3.97 8.08 -12.07
CA ILE A 79 -5.02 7.29 -12.70
C ILE A 79 -5.97 6.73 -11.63
N GLY A 80 -5.42 6.17 -10.55
CA GLY A 80 -6.22 5.53 -9.51
C GLY A 80 -7.11 6.49 -8.73
N LEU A 81 -6.69 7.75 -8.58
CA LEU A 81 -7.43 8.75 -7.82
C LEU A 81 -8.22 9.74 -8.68
N ASP A 82 -8.26 9.53 -10.01
CA ASP A 82 -9.01 10.42 -10.91
C ASP A 82 -10.51 10.40 -10.59
N GLY A 83 -11.05 11.57 -10.21
CA GLY A 83 -12.45 11.74 -9.85
C GLY A 83 -12.91 11.01 -8.58
N VAL A 84 -11.97 10.61 -7.71
CA VAL A 84 -12.22 9.96 -6.42
C VAL A 84 -12.41 11.00 -5.30
N ASP A 85 -13.31 10.77 -4.35
CA ASP A 85 -13.41 11.55 -3.12
C ASP A 85 -12.23 11.26 -2.20
N LYS A 86 -11.21 12.10 -2.26
CA LYS A 86 -9.95 11.94 -1.52
C LYS A 86 -10.13 11.94 0.01
N ARG A 87 -11.20 12.53 0.55
CA ARG A 87 -11.48 12.53 2.01
C ARG A 87 -11.73 11.12 2.57
N ARG A 88 -11.96 10.14 1.69
CA ARG A 88 -12.23 8.74 2.01
C ARG A 88 -11.15 7.82 1.44
N VAL A 89 -9.93 8.31 1.35
CA VAL A 89 -8.78 7.53 0.87
C VAL A 89 -7.61 7.69 1.83
N VAL A 90 -6.98 6.58 2.15
CA VAL A 90 -5.65 6.49 2.76
C VAL A 90 -4.75 5.77 1.78
N ILE A 91 -3.54 6.26 1.55
CA ILE A 91 -2.58 5.60 0.67
C ILE A 91 -1.78 4.57 1.46
N ALA A 92 -1.77 3.33 1.02
CA ALA A 92 -0.90 2.28 1.55
C ALA A 92 0.29 2.10 0.61
N TYR A 93 1.48 2.49 1.05
CA TYR A 93 2.70 2.31 0.26
C TYR A 93 3.30 0.93 0.50
N GLU A 94 3.38 0.13 -0.54
CA GLU A 94 3.91 -1.24 -0.55
C GLU A 94 5.19 -1.33 -1.39
N PRO A 95 6.39 -1.23 -0.79
CA PRO A 95 7.63 -1.51 -1.53
C PRO A 95 7.68 -3.01 -1.88
N ILE A 96 7.15 -3.40 -3.05
CA ILE A 96 6.92 -4.80 -3.45
C ILE A 96 8.22 -5.62 -3.39
N TRP A 97 9.35 -4.99 -3.69
CA TRP A 97 10.67 -5.60 -3.64
C TRP A 97 11.14 -5.97 -2.22
N SER A 98 10.56 -5.35 -1.19
CA SER A 98 10.93 -5.56 0.22
C SER A 98 9.95 -6.46 0.99
N ILE A 99 8.86 -6.90 0.36
CA ILE A 99 7.80 -7.68 1.00
C ILE A 99 8.07 -9.16 0.86
N GLY A 100 7.90 -9.90 1.96
CA GLY A 100 7.98 -11.36 1.99
C GLY A 100 9.16 -11.91 2.80
N PRO A 101 9.17 -13.24 3.03
CA PRO A 101 10.25 -13.90 3.76
C PRO A 101 11.62 -13.70 3.11
N GLY A 102 12.64 -13.39 3.90
CA GLY A 102 14.02 -13.23 3.43
C GLY A 102 14.31 -11.92 2.66
N LYS A 103 13.34 -11.04 2.52
CA LYS A 103 13.53 -9.72 1.90
C LYS A 103 14.07 -8.71 2.91
N THR A 104 14.88 -7.77 2.42
CA THR A 104 15.36 -6.65 3.22
C THR A 104 14.29 -5.56 3.25
N PRO A 105 13.83 -5.12 4.43
CA PRO A 105 12.88 -4.01 4.53
C PRO A 105 13.43 -2.73 3.92
N ALA A 106 12.53 -1.88 3.40
CA ALA A 106 12.89 -0.54 2.97
C ALA A 106 13.43 0.28 4.17
N ASP A 107 14.45 1.07 3.94
CA ASP A 107 15.05 1.90 4.99
C ASP A 107 14.27 3.21 5.22
N LYS A 108 14.52 3.85 6.36
CA LYS A 108 13.87 5.11 6.74
C LYS A 108 14.01 6.20 5.67
N PRO A 109 15.20 6.50 5.09
CA PRO A 109 15.33 7.50 4.04
C PRO A 109 14.46 7.24 2.82
N TYR A 110 14.38 5.98 2.39
CA TYR A 110 13.59 5.59 1.23
C TYR A 110 12.09 5.76 1.51
N ILE A 111 11.60 5.25 2.64
CA ILE A 111 10.19 5.39 3.04
C ILE A 111 9.81 6.87 3.14
N THR A 112 10.64 7.69 3.81
CA THR A 112 10.43 9.14 3.93
C THR A 112 10.33 9.82 2.56
N LYS A 113 11.24 9.48 1.64
CA LYS A 113 11.24 10.02 0.27
C LYS A 113 9.93 9.73 -0.46
N ILE A 114 9.47 8.47 -0.41
CA ILE A 114 8.23 8.07 -1.07
C ILE A 114 7.01 8.74 -0.41
N ALA A 115 6.94 8.75 0.92
CA ALA A 115 5.81 9.37 1.62
C ALA A 115 5.69 10.87 1.32
N ARG A 116 6.81 11.61 1.26
CA ARG A 116 6.83 13.01 0.84
C ARG A 116 6.30 13.21 -0.58
N PHE A 117 6.74 12.37 -1.52
CA PHE A 117 6.27 12.41 -2.89
C PHE A 117 4.75 12.16 -2.95
N VAL A 118 4.26 11.13 -2.27
CA VAL A 118 2.83 10.80 -2.23
C VAL A 118 2.02 11.96 -1.65
N LYS A 119 2.41 12.51 -0.49
CA LYS A 119 1.73 13.64 0.14
C LYS A 119 1.72 14.87 -0.78
N ALA A 120 2.84 15.21 -1.39
CA ALA A 120 2.92 16.33 -2.33
C ALA A 120 2.00 16.15 -3.54
N ARG A 121 1.95 14.94 -4.13
CA ARG A 121 1.15 14.67 -5.33
C ARG A 121 -0.34 14.56 -5.04
N THR A 122 -0.72 14.10 -3.87
CA THR A 122 -2.13 13.89 -3.49
C THR A 122 -2.79 15.07 -2.81
N GLY A 123 -2.01 16.06 -2.39
CA GLY A 123 -2.50 17.19 -1.60
C GLY A 123 -2.59 16.86 -0.11
N GLY A 124 -1.74 15.97 0.39
CA GLY A 124 -1.61 15.68 1.83
C GLY A 124 -2.45 14.53 2.34
N LEU A 125 -2.78 13.53 1.50
CA LEU A 125 -3.43 12.31 1.98
C LEU A 125 -2.56 11.58 3.00
N ASP A 126 -3.21 10.92 3.95
CA ASP A 126 -2.55 10.03 4.90
C ASP A 126 -1.84 8.89 4.16
N VAL A 127 -0.62 8.58 4.60
CA VAL A 127 0.23 7.52 4.04
C VAL A 127 0.54 6.50 5.13
N VAL A 128 0.16 5.25 4.91
CA VAL A 128 0.54 4.15 5.79
C VAL A 128 1.56 3.25 5.11
N TYR A 129 2.50 2.72 5.90
CA TYR A 129 3.53 1.81 5.39
C TYR A 129 2.96 0.39 5.25
N GLY A 130 2.97 -0.14 4.02
CA GLY A 130 2.46 -1.47 3.66
C GLY A 130 3.55 -2.55 3.49
N GLY A 131 4.82 -2.22 3.72
CA GLY A 131 5.94 -3.16 3.62
C GLY A 131 6.13 -4.08 4.83
N GLY A 132 5.12 -4.19 5.70
CA GLY A 132 5.12 -5.02 6.90
C GLY A 132 5.64 -4.29 8.15
N LEU A 133 4.71 -3.79 8.94
CA LEU A 133 4.99 -3.29 10.28
C LEU A 133 5.19 -4.47 11.23
N LYS A 134 6.34 -4.52 11.92
CA LYS A 134 6.78 -5.62 12.80
C LYS A 134 7.34 -5.08 14.11
N GLN A 135 7.58 -5.99 15.07
CA GLN A 135 8.16 -5.64 16.36
C GLN A 135 9.53 -4.95 16.25
N ASP A 136 10.38 -5.38 15.32
CA ASP A 136 11.75 -4.88 15.15
C ASP A 136 11.85 -3.55 14.39
N ASN A 137 10.85 -3.18 13.59
CA ASN A 137 10.85 -1.94 12.83
C ASN A 137 9.83 -0.90 13.33
N ALA A 138 8.97 -1.25 14.28
CA ALA A 138 7.87 -0.39 14.74
C ALA A 138 8.35 0.98 15.24
N ALA A 139 9.39 1.02 16.07
CA ALA A 139 9.93 2.28 16.59
C ALA A 139 10.61 3.13 15.50
N MET A 140 11.28 2.51 14.53
CA MET A 140 11.86 3.20 13.38
C MET A 140 10.75 3.81 12.52
N LEU A 141 9.72 3.04 12.19
CA LEU A 141 8.59 3.53 11.39
C LEU A 141 7.84 4.67 12.11
N ALA A 142 7.62 4.54 13.44
CA ALA A 142 7.02 5.59 14.25
C ALA A 142 7.83 6.90 14.29
N SER A 143 9.13 6.84 13.97
CA SER A 143 10.00 8.01 13.91
C SER A 143 10.00 8.74 12.56
N ILE A 144 9.16 8.32 11.61
CA ILE A 144 9.00 8.94 10.29
C ILE A 144 7.77 9.84 10.33
N ASP A 145 7.97 11.15 10.35
CA ASP A 145 6.90 12.15 10.45
C ASP A 145 5.97 12.14 9.21
N GLU A 146 6.47 11.63 8.09
CA GLU A 146 5.74 11.62 6.83
C GLU A 146 4.76 10.44 6.69
N ILE A 147 4.81 9.43 7.57
CA ILE A 147 3.85 8.33 7.56
C ILE A 147 2.89 8.42 8.75
N ASP A 148 1.63 8.07 8.50
CA ASP A 148 0.54 8.22 9.45
C ASP A 148 0.15 6.88 10.09
N GLY A 149 0.83 5.77 9.70
CA GLY A 149 0.58 4.44 10.24
C GLY A 149 1.30 3.33 9.48
N GLY A 150 0.88 2.09 9.75
CA GLY A 150 1.40 0.91 9.06
C GLY A 150 0.41 -0.24 9.02
N LEU A 151 0.57 -1.13 8.05
CA LEU A 151 -0.23 -2.33 7.90
C LEU A 151 0.49 -3.53 8.53
N ILE A 152 -0.26 -4.34 9.25
CA ILE A 152 0.22 -5.58 9.87
C ILE A 152 -0.59 -6.74 9.28
N ALA A 153 0.02 -7.50 8.37
CA ALA A 153 -0.59 -8.70 7.79
C ALA A 153 -0.30 -9.92 8.66
N LEU A 154 0.98 -10.14 8.97
CA LEU A 154 1.47 -11.19 9.84
C LEU A 154 2.31 -10.57 10.95
N THR A 155 2.37 -11.21 12.10
CA THR A 155 3.23 -10.78 13.20
C THR A 155 4.53 -11.59 13.25
N ARG A 156 4.53 -12.80 12.70
CA ARG A 156 5.68 -13.71 12.66
C ARG A 156 5.95 -14.18 11.22
N PHE A 157 7.19 -14.02 10.77
CA PHE A 157 7.63 -14.31 9.40
C PHE A 157 8.65 -15.46 9.32
N SER A 158 9.00 -16.09 10.45
CA SER A 158 9.90 -17.24 10.53
C SER A 158 9.44 -18.22 11.60
N GLY A 159 9.81 -19.49 11.48
CA GLY A 159 9.31 -20.55 12.33
C GLY A 159 7.84 -20.85 12.04
N GLU A 160 6.99 -20.79 13.03
CA GLU A 160 5.54 -20.87 12.85
C GLU A 160 5.00 -19.53 12.34
N ILE A 161 4.96 -19.39 11.01
CA ILE A 161 4.47 -18.17 10.35
C ILE A 161 3.00 -17.98 10.66
N GLY A 162 2.60 -16.76 11.06
CA GLY A 162 1.20 -16.48 11.37
C GLY A 162 0.94 -15.14 12.00
N PHE A 163 -0.31 -14.95 12.38
CA PHE A 163 -0.78 -13.79 13.13
C PHE A 163 -1.02 -14.18 14.59
N TYR A 164 -0.29 -13.55 15.50
CA TYR A 164 -0.37 -13.80 16.94
C TYR A 164 -0.85 -12.52 17.66
N PRO A 165 -2.00 -12.56 18.37
CA PRO A 165 -2.59 -11.37 18.96
C PRO A 165 -1.68 -10.62 19.92
N ASP A 166 -0.90 -11.32 20.75
CA ASP A 166 0.01 -10.68 21.72
C ASP A 166 1.15 -9.95 21.02
N GLU A 167 1.68 -10.53 19.93
CA GLU A 167 2.70 -9.88 19.09
C GLU A 167 2.13 -8.65 18.37
N TYR A 168 0.88 -8.73 17.91
CA TYR A 168 0.18 -7.60 17.32
C TYR A 168 0.04 -6.43 18.31
N LEU A 169 -0.37 -6.72 19.54
CA LEU A 169 -0.47 -5.71 20.60
C LEU A 169 0.91 -5.12 20.96
N ASP A 170 1.97 -5.92 20.95
CA ASP A 170 3.33 -5.44 21.19
C ASP A 170 3.81 -4.52 20.06
N ILE A 171 3.54 -4.86 18.79
CA ILE A 171 3.84 -3.99 17.64
C ILE A 171 3.16 -2.64 17.80
N ILE A 172 1.87 -2.62 18.16
CA ILE A 172 1.11 -1.38 18.38
C ILE A 172 1.72 -0.54 19.52
N ARG A 173 2.06 -1.16 20.66
CA ARG A 173 2.68 -0.45 21.78
C ARG A 173 4.01 0.20 21.38
N ARG A 174 4.86 -0.53 20.66
CA ARG A 174 6.15 -0.02 20.16
C ARG A 174 5.98 1.12 19.17
N TYR A 175 5.00 1.01 18.27
CA TYR A 175 4.69 2.05 17.29
C TYR A 175 4.15 3.31 17.97
N LEU A 176 3.30 3.18 18.99
CA LEU A 176 2.73 4.30 19.73
C LEU A 176 3.67 4.85 20.83
N GLY A 177 4.85 4.27 21.05
CA GLY A 177 5.79 4.69 22.09
C GLY A 177 5.29 4.40 23.52
N LYS A 178 4.49 3.33 23.69
CA LYS A 178 3.86 2.95 24.97
C LYS A 178 4.38 1.62 25.47
#